data_c03770ebb388c63d08ffb5d7f21f3d12
#
_entry.id   c03770ebb388c63d08ffb5d7f21f3d12
#
_cell.length_a   1.000
_cell.length_b   1.000
_cell.length_c   1.000
_cell.angle_alpha   90.00
_cell.angle_beta   90.00
_cell.angle_gamma   90.00
#
_symmetry.space_group_name_H-M   'P 1'
#
loop_
_entity.id
_entity.type
_entity.pdbx_description
1 polymer ?
#
loop_
_entity_poly.entity_id
_entity_poly.type
_entity_poly.pdbx_seq_one_letter_code
_entity_poly.pdbx_strand_id
1 'polypeptide(L)'
;MEKPDYIMSLLEVLKYIIPAGVVFGIVQYMLKNFFDNEYQRRNTELKLETSKLITPLKLQAYERIVILMERMSPNNLIFRVSQPGISATQLKIALIADINSEFNHNVSQQVYVSPHAWQMVR
;
A
#
# COMPACT_ATOMS: atom_id res chain seq x y z
N MET A 1 54.98 35.02 -40.43
CA MET A 1 54.20 35.07 -39.21
C MET A 1 54.29 33.72 -38.57
N GLU A 2 55.27 33.51 -37.68
CA GLU A 2 55.37 32.31 -36.86
C GLU A 2 54.19 32.28 -35.90
N LYS A 3 53.35 31.27 -36.01
CA LYS A 3 52.34 31.07 -35.00
C LYS A 3 53.06 30.68 -33.72
N PRO A 4 52.85 31.33 -32.61
CA PRO A 4 53.62 31.08 -31.39
C PRO A 4 53.40 29.61 -30.96
N ASP A 5 54.46 28.92 -30.58
CA ASP A 5 54.55 27.50 -30.26
C ASP A 5 53.52 27.05 -29.19
N TYR A 6 53.11 27.97 -28.30
CA TYR A 6 52.07 27.70 -27.28
C TYR A 6 50.68 27.48 -27.91
N ILE A 7 50.35 28.05 -29.06
CA ILE A 7 49.07 27.80 -29.75
C ILE A 7 49.03 26.40 -30.34
N MET A 8 50.16 25.94 -30.91
CA MET A 8 50.29 24.56 -31.42
C MET A 8 50.13 23.56 -30.27
N SER A 9 50.82 23.77 -29.18
CA SER A 9 50.73 22.90 -27.98
C SER A 9 49.32 22.89 -27.37
N LEU A 10 48.65 24.07 -27.36
CA LEU A 10 47.25 24.15 -26.87
C LEU A 10 46.28 23.35 -27.76
N LEU A 11 46.45 23.43 -29.07
CA LEU A 11 45.63 22.69 -30.04
C LEU A 11 45.85 21.17 -29.92
N GLU A 12 47.07 20.75 -29.67
CA GLU A 12 47.36 19.31 -29.41
C GLU A 12 46.68 18.79 -28.15
N VAL A 13 46.73 19.55 -27.05
CA VAL A 13 46.05 19.17 -25.79
C VAL A 13 44.54 19.14 -25.99
N LEU A 14 43.97 20.12 -26.68
CA LEU A 14 42.53 20.20 -26.95
C LEU A 14 42.03 18.99 -27.76
N LYS A 15 42.83 18.52 -28.71
CA LYS A 15 42.57 17.34 -29.55
C LYS A 15 42.31 16.06 -28.75
N TYR A 16 42.91 15.95 -27.55
CA TYR A 16 42.72 14.80 -26.65
C TYR A 16 41.68 15.05 -25.58
N ILE A 17 41.50 16.29 -25.10
CA ILE A 17 40.56 16.62 -24.06
C ILE A 17 39.10 16.54 -24.58
N ILE A 18 38.84 16.96 -25.82
CA ILE A 18 37.49 16.96 -26.37
C ILE A 18 36.88 15.54 -26.42
N PRO A 19 37.53 14.52 -27.02
CA PRO A 19 36.98 13.16 -27.03
C PRO A 19 36.89 12.56 -25.62
N ALA A 20 37.85 12.84 -24.75
CA ALA A 20 37.77 12.41 -23.34
C ALA A 20 36.57 12.99 -22.61
N GLY A 21 36.27 14.27 -22.82
CA GLY A 21 35.10 14.95 -22.25
C GLY A 21 33.78 14.38 -22.78
N VAL A 22 33.71 14.05 -24.05
CA VAL A 22 32.53 13.41 -24.67
C VAL A 22 32.28 12.02 -24.06
N VAL A 23 33.31 11.20 -23.94
CA VAL A 23 33.20 9.87 -23.32
C VAL A 23 32.78 9.98 -21.86
N PHE A 24 33.36 10.92 -21.10
CA PHE A 24 32.99 11.18 -19.71
C PHE A 24 31.50 11.58 -19.59
N GLY A 25 31.02 12.46 -20.45
CA GLY A 25 29.62 12.89 -20.48
C GLY A 25 28.65 11.73 -20.78
N ILE A 26 28.99 10.87 -21.73
CA ILE A 26 28.20 9.68 -22.06
C ILE A 26 28.15 8.72 -20.86
N VAL A 27 29.29 8.46 -20.24
CA VAL A 27 29.37 7.58 -19.06
C VAL A 27 28.53 8.13 -17.90
N GLN A 28 28.60 9.42 -17.61
CA GLN A 28 27.80 10.05 -16.56
C GLN A 28 26.30 9.96 -16.88
N TYR A 29 25.90 10.19 -18.10
CA TYR A 29 24.52 10.06 -18.55
C TYR A 29 24.01 8.62 -18.41
N MET A 30 24.81 7.64 -18.82
CA MET A 30 24.44 6.22 -18.69
C MET A 30 24.33 5.78 -17.23
N LEU A 31 25.28 6.18 -16.39
CA LEU A 31 25.25 5.86 -14.95
C LEU A 31 24.03 6.45 -14.27
N LYS A 32 23.72 7.72 -14.54
CA LYS A 32 22.52 8.36 -13.98
C LYS A 32 21.24 7.60 -14.37
N ASN A 33 21.06 7.33 -15.66
CA ASN A 33 19.89 6.58 -16.13
C ASN A 33 19.83 5.16 -15.55
N PHE A 34 20.97 4.50 -15.39
CA PHE A 34 21.04 3.18 -14.78
C PHE A 34 20.57 3.20 -13.31
N PHE A 35 21.09 4.14 -12.52
CA PHE A 35 20.70 4.25 -11.10
C PHE A 35 19.24 4.67 -10.93
N ASP A 36 18.73 5.59 -11.74
CA ASP A 36 17.33 6.02 -11.70
C ASP A 36 16.37 4.85 -12.04
N ASN A 37 16.70 4.06 -13.04
CA ASN A 37 15.92 2.88 -13.42
C ASN A 37 15.98 1.78 -12.34
N GLU A 38 17.14 1.53 -11.77
CA GLU A 38 17.31 0.54 -10.69
C GLU A 38 16.54 0.95 -9.44
N TYR A 39 16.56 2.23 -9.08
CA TYR A 39 15.78 2.77 -7.96
C TYR A 39 14.27 2.61 -8.18
N GLN A 40 13.78 2.93 -9.36
CA GLN A 40 12.36 2.75 -9.71
C GLN A 40 11.96 1.27 -9.70
N ARG A 41 12.80 0.40 -10.23
CA ARG A 41 12.58 -1.04 -10.23
C ARG A 41 12.47 -1.59 -8.81
N ARG A 42 13.39 -1.28 -7.93
CA ARG A 42 13.36 -1.69 -6.51
C ARG A 42 12.12 -1.19 -5.78
N ASN A 43 11.74 0.08 -5.99
CA ASN A 43 10.52 0.62 -5.40
C ASN A 43 9.26 -0.10 -5.89
N THR A 44 9.22 -0.47 -7.16
CA THR A 44 8.10 -1.22 -7.73
C THR A 44 8.05 -2.65 -7.18
N GLU A 45 9.19 -3.33 -7.07
CA GLU A 45 9.29 -4.66 -6.47
C GLU A 45 8.83 -4.66 -5.02
N LEU A 46 9.29 -3.71 -4.19
CA LEU A 46 8.85 -3.56 -2.80
C LEU A 46 7.33 -3.31 -2.68
N LYS A 47 6.77 -2.47 -3.54
CA LYS A 47 5.32 -2.23 -3.58
C LYS A 47 4.54 -3.50 -3.95
N LEU A 48 5.02 -4.27 -4.92
CA LEU A 48 4.41 -5.52 -5.33
C LEU A 48 4.46 -6.57 -4.21
N GLU A 49 5.61 -6.73 -3.54
CA GLU A 49 5.75 -7.65 -2.41
C GLU A 49 4.83 -7.26 -1.25
N THR A 50 4.83 -5.99 -0.88
CA THR A 50 3.94 -5.46 0.16
C THR A 50 2.47 -5.68 -0.21
N SER A 51 2.11 -5.43 -1.48
CA SER A 51 0.74 -5.63 -1.95
C SER A 51 0.32 -7.11 -1.91
N LYS A 52 1.20 -8.04 -2.25
CA LYS A 52 0.94 -9.48 -2.16
C LYS A 52 0.64 -9.94 -0.73
N LEU A 53 1.24 -9.31 0.27
CA LEU A 53 1.01 -9.62 1.68
C LEU A 53 -0.25 -8.94 2.23
N ILE A 54 -0.47 -7.67 1.90
CA ILE A 54 -1.55 -6.87 2.50
C ILE A 54 -2.89 -7.10 1.80
N THR A 55 -2.91 -7.34 0.49
CA THR A 55 -4.14 -7.49 -0.28
C THR A 55 -5.01 -8.65 0.23
N PRO A 56 -4.49 -9.87 0.48
CA PRO A 56 -5.30 -10.95 1.02
C PRO A 56 -5.82 -10.65 2.44
N LEU A 57 -5.04 -9.96 3.28
CA LEU A 57 -5.49 -9.56 4.62
C LEU A 57 -6.64 -8.56 4.56
N LYS A 58 -6.58 -7.59 3.63
CA LYS A 58 -7.70 -6.67 3.39
C LYS A 58 -8.95 -7.39 2.91
N LEU A 59 -8.79 -8.29 1.96
CA LEU A 59 -9.92 -9.08 1.43
C LEU A 59 -10.58 -9.89 2.55
N GLN A 60 -9.79 -10.57 3.37
CA GLN A 60 -10.29 -11.31 4.52
C GLN A 60 -10.98 -10.43 5.56
N ALA A 61 -10.48 -9.20 5.78
CA ALA A 61 -11.13 -8.26 6.68
C ALA A 61 -12.51 -7.80 6.15
N TYR A 62 -12.60 -7.51 4.86
CA TYR A 62 -13.89 -7.17 4.23
C TYR A 62 -14.87 -8.35 4.26
N GLU A 63 -14.40 -9.56 4.00
CA GLU A 63 -15.22 -10.78 4.13
C GLU A 63 -15.79 -10.93 5.55
N ARG A 64 -14.97 -10.73 6.57
CA ARG A 64 -15.42 -10.77 7.97
C ARG A 64 -16.45 -9.68 8.30
N ILE A 65 -16.32 -8.48 7.72
CA ILE A 65 -17.31 -7.42 7.88
C ILE A 65 -18.64 -7.79 7.21
N VAL A 66 -18.61 -8.38 6.03
CA VAL A 66 -19.82 -8.84 5.35
C VAL A 66 -20.52 -9.90 6.21
N ILE A 67 -19.78 -10.87 6.76
CA ILE A 67 -20.34 -11.87 7.67
C ILE A 67 -20.92 -11.21 8.94
N LEU A 68 -20.21 -10.24 9.51
CA LEU A 68 -20.71 -9.48 10.66
C LEU A 68 -22.06 -8.80 10.34
N MET A 69 -22.15 -8.09 9.22
CA MET A 69 -23.39 -7.41 8.80
C MET A 69 -24.53 -8.40 8.57
N GLU A 70 -24.25 -9.56 7.97
CA GLU A 70 -25.24 -10.63 7.77
C GLU A 70 -25.73 -11.19 9.10
N ARG A 71 -24.83 -11.44 10.06
CA ARG A 71 -25.17 -11.92 11.41
C ARG A 71 -25.94 -10.91 12.23
N MET A 72 -25.69 -9.60 12.00
CA MET A 72 -26.40 -8.50 12.67
C MET A 72 -27.70 -8.11 11.97
N SER A 73 -28.02 -8.72 10.84
CA SER A 73 -29.31 -8.49 10.19
C SER A 73 -30.47 -8.86 11.16
N PRO A 74 -31.56 -8.08 11.21
CA PRO A 74 -32.62 -8.27 12.19
C PRO A 74 -33.19 -9.71 12.23
N ASN A 75 -33.37 -10.31 11.06
CA ASN A 75 -33.89 -11.66 10.97
C ASN A 75 -32.94 -12.68 11.60
N ASN A 76 -31.65 -12.66 11.20
CA ASN A 76 -30.65 -13.62 11.71
C ASN A 76 -30.39 -13.41 13.20
N LEU A 77 -30.33 -12.16 13.65
CA LEU A 77 -30.10 -11.82 15.04
C LEU A 77 -31.25 -12.28 15.94
N ILE A 78 -32.52 -12.00 15.55
CA ILE A 78 -33.67 -12.40 16.33
C ILE A 78 -33.78 -13.91 16.39
N PHE A 79 -33.63 -14.62 15.26
CA PHE A 79 -33.68 -16.09 15.25
C PHE A 79 -32.62 -16.74 16.15
N ARG A 80 -31.42 -16.14 16.21
CA ARG A 80 -30.33 -16.66 17.02
C ARG A 80 -30.53 -16.46 18.52
N VAL A 81 -31.12 -15.34 18.91
CA VAL A 81 -31.23 -14.93 20.31
C VAL A 81 -32.59 -15.31 20.93
N SER A 82 -33.63 -15.41 20.09
CA SER A 82 -34.98 -15.72 20.57
C SER A 82 -35.11 -17.16 21.07
N GLN A 83 -35.70 -17.30 22.26
CA GLN A 83 -35.99 -18.61 22.86
C GLN A 83 -37.46 -18.66 23.28
N PRO A 84 -38.11 -19.84 23.26
CA PRO A 84 -39.48 -19.98 23.73
C PRO A 84 -39.64 -19.50 25.19
N GLY A 85 -40.61 -18.61 25.45
CA GLY A 85 -40.89 -18.12 26.80
C GLY A 85 -40.03 -16.94 27.25
N ILE A 86 -39.12 -16.41 26.41
CA ILE A 86 -38.32 -15.22 26.74
C ILE A 86 -39.23 -13.97 26.82
N SER A 87 -39.06 -13.15 27.87
CA SER A 87 -39.76 -11.87 27.96
C SER A 87 -39.14 -10.81 27.04
N ALA A 88 -39.92 -9.80 26.66
CA ALA A 88 -39.43 -8.69 25.81
C ALA A 88 -38.20 -7.99 26.41
N THR A 89 -38.16 -7.83 27.73
CA THR A 89 -37.03 -7.20 28.44
C THR A 89 -35.78 -8.09 28.36
N GLN A 90 -35.93 -9.38 28.57
CA GLN A 90 -34.81 -10.35 28.45
C GLN A 90 -34.30 -10.45 27.02
N LEU A 91 -35.21 -10.45 26.03
CA LEU A 91 -34.83 -10.46 24.60
C LEU A 91 -34.01 -9.22 24.26
N LYS A 92 -34.45 -8.02 24.69
CA LYS A 92 -33.71 -6.77 24.49
C LYS A 92 -32.29 -6.85 25.04
N ILE A 93 -32.13 -7.33 26.27
CA ILE A 93 -30.80 -7.45 26.92
C ILE A 93 -29.93 -8.44 26.13
N ALA A 94 -30.49 -9.57 25.74
CA ALA A 94 -29.77 -10.61 25.00
C ALA A 94 -29.35 -10.11 23.60
N LEU A 95 -30.21 -9.38 22.88
CA LEU A 95 -29.88 -8.78 21.59
C LEU A 95 -28.71 -7.79 21.70
N ILE A 96 -28.75 -6.88 22.70
CA ILE A 96 -27.67 -5.91 22.92
C ILE A 96 -26.35 -6.63 23.26
N ALA A 97 -26.40 -7.65 24.09
CA ALA A 97 -25.23 -8.44 24.47
C ALA A 97 -24.61 -9.13 23.25
N ASP A 98 -25.44 -9.74 22.40
CA ASP A 98 -25.00 -10.44 21.20
C ASP A 98 -24.41 -9.48 20.17
N ILE A 99 -25.03 -8.30 19.93
CA ILE A 99 -24.50 -7.24 19.07
C ILE A 99 -23.11 -6.78 19.54
N ASN A 100 -22.98 -6.48 20.83
CA ASN A 100 -21.71 -6.05 21.40
C ASN A 100 -20.63 -7.13 21.29
N SER A 101 -20.99 -8.39 21.49
CA SER A 101 -20.09 -9.53 21.36
C SER A 101 -19.57 -9.67 19.94
N GLU A 102 -20.45 -9.62 18.95
CA GLU A 102 -20.10 -9.72 17.54
C GLU A 102 -19.22 -8.52 17.09
N PHE A 103 -19.58 -7.30 17.52
CA PHE A 103 -18.79 -6.11 17.22
C PHE A 103 -17.39 -6.20 17.81
N ASN A 104 -17.26 -6.55 19.10
CA ASN A 104 -15.98 -6.68 19.77
C ASN A 104 -15.10 -7.78 19.18
N HIS A 105 -15.70 -8.87 18.72
CA HIS A 105 -14.98 -9.95 18.02
C HIS A 105 -14.35 -9.47 16.71
N ASN A 106 -14.98 -8.50 16.03
CA ASN A 106 -14.54 -8.01 14.73
C ASN A 106 -13.84 -6.64 14.77
N VAL A 107 -13.69 -6.02 15.95
CA VAL A 107 -13.11 -4.66 16.09
C VAL A 107 -11.69 -4.54 15.52
N SER A 108 -10.90 -5.60 15.56
CA SER A 108 -9.55 -5.64 15.00
C SER A 108 -9.50 -5.48 13.49
N GLN A 109 -10.59 -5.78 12.78
CA GLN A 109 -10.66 -5.65 11.33
C GLN A 109 -10.55 -4.19 10.85
N GLN A 110 -10.82 -3.22 11.72
CA GLN A 110 -10.67 -1.79 11.42
C GLN A 110 -9.28 -1.40 10.90
N VAL A 111 -8.23 -2.18 11.25
CA VAL A 111 -6.85 -1.93 10.80
C VAL A 111 -6.70 -2.11 9.30
N TYR A 112 -7.47 -3.01 8.69
CA TYR A 112 -7.36 -3.40 7.29
C TYR A 112 -8.42 -2.78 6.39
N VAL A 113 -9.42 -2.13 6.98
CA VAL A 113 -10.57 -1.55 6.28
C VAL A 113 -10.42 -0.04 6.20
N SER A 114 -11.00 0.60 5.19
CA SER A 114 -10.96 2.05 5.10
C SER A 114 -11.73 2.70 6.27
N PRO A 115 -11.29 3.86 6.78
CA PRO A 115 -11.97 4.56 7.85
C PRO A 115 -13.45 4.85 7.52
N HIS A 116 -13.76 5.16 6.27
CA HIS A 116 -15.12 5.39 5.81
C HIS A 116 -15.98 4.12 5.90
N ALA A 117 -15.47 2.98 5.41
CA ALA A 117 -16.19 1.71 5.51
C ALA A 117 -16.40 1.28 6.97
N TRP A 118 -15.41 1.51 7.85
CA TRP A 118 -15.55 1.20 9.27
C TRP A 118 -16.58 2.08 9.98
N GLN A 119 -16.70 3.35 9.61
CA GLN A 119 -17.73 4.24 10.14
C GLN A 119 -19.16 3.77 9.80
N MET A 120 -19.35 3.10 8.68
CA MET A 120 -20.65 2.53 8.30
C MET A 120 -21.03 1.28 9.11
N VAL A 121 -20.06 0.63 9.75
CA VAL A 121 -20.26 -0.55 10.60
C VAL A 121 -20.59 -0.17 12.06
N ARG A 122 -20.24 1.05 12.46
CA ARG A 122 -20.48 1.57 13.83
C ARG A 122 -21.87 2.14 13.98
#